data_6cb6456d67f823b0f357fd80ea6f3e84
#
_entry.id   6cb6456d67f823b0f357fd80ea6f3e84
#
_cell.length_a   1.000
_cell.length_b   1.000
_cell.length_c   1.000
_cell.angle_alpha   90.00
_cell.angle_beta   90.00
_cell.angle_gamma   90.00
#
_symmetry.space_group_name_H-M   'P 1'
#
loop_
_entity.id
_entity.type
_entity.pdbx_description
1 polymer ?
#
loop_
_entity_poly.entity_id
_entity_poly.type
_entity_poly.pdbx_seq_one_letter_code
_entity_poly.pdbx_strand_id
1 'polypeptide(L)'
;MNQVFDDNFKGDRVLSLITGLYTMLIKAHGDKKEFYMFDSLDPQKIYNASRNFEIIVWKLASKKNEENQPYLLSNEINSSQANLSFEREFGKIIGRTDYFAFTLSEKTERAVTRVIQSFTTGIFLPF
;
A
#
# COMPACT_ATOMS: atom_id res chain seq x y z
N MET A 1 3.55 -3.32 -9.33
CA MET A 1 2.54 -2.29 -8.95
C MET A 1 2.50 -1.10 -9.90
N ASN A 2 3.63 -0.50 -10.30
CA ASN A 2 3.61 0.69 -11.17
C ASN A 2 2.97 0.48 -12.54
N GLN A 3 3.09 -0.70 -13.13
CA GLN A 3 2.47 -1.03 -14.43
C GLN A 3 0.95 -0.87 -14.47
N VAL A 4 0.28 -0.90 -13.32
CA VAL A 4 -1.17 -0.69 -13.23
C VAL A 4 -1.57 0.71 -13.72
N PHE A 5 -0.65 1.67 -13.64
CA PHE A 5 -0.81 3.06 -14.05
C PHE A 5 -0.11 3.39 -15.38
N ASP A 6 0.11 2.37 -16.22
CA ASP A 6 0.68 2.51 -17.55
C ASP A 6 -0.43 2.30 -18.59
N ASP A 7 -0.57 3.25 -19.52
CA ASP A 7 -1.58 3.19 -20.59
C ASP A 7 -1.37 1.99 -21.51
N ASN A 8 -0.12 1.57 -21.70
CA ASN A 8 0.23 0.43 -22.56
C ASN A 8 0.00 -0.94 -21.88
N PHE A 9 -0.29 -0.96 -20.58
CA PHE A 9 -0.54 -2.22 -19.87
C PHE A 9 -1.89 -2.81 -20.27
N LYS A 10 -1.87 -3.97 -20.91
CA LYS A 10 -3.06 -4.68 -21.43
C LYS A 10 -3.58 -5.79 -20.53
N GLY A 11 -2.92 -6.04 -19.40
CA GLY A 11 -3.32 -7.09 -18.45
C GLY A 11 -4.45 -6.66 -17.50
N ASP A 12 -4.85 -7.57 -16.64
CA ASP A 12 -5.81 -7.28 -15.56
C ASP A 12 -5.17 -6.36 -14.50
N ARG A 13 -5.64 -5.12 -14.44
CA ARG A 13 -5.12 -4.10 -13.53
C ARG A 13 -5.45 -4.40 -12.07
N VAL A 14 -6.65 -4.93 -11.81
CA VAL A 14 -7.07 -5.29 -10.44
C VAL A 14 -6.20 -6.44 -9.92
N LEU A 15 -6.05 -7.49 -10.71
CA LEU A 15 -5.21 -8.63 -10.36
C LEU A 15 -3.76 -8.19 -10.12
N SER A 16 -3.21 -7.36 -11.01
CA SER A 16 -1.85 -6.85 -10.91
C SER A 16 -1.64 -5.98 -9.67
N LEU A 17 -2.63 -5.15 -9.31
CA LEU A 17 -2.58 -4.33 -8.11
C LEU A 17 -2.60 -5.20 -6.85
N ILE A 18 -3.57 -6.08 -6.73
CA ILE A 18 -3.76 -6.93 -5.55
C ILE A 18 -2.55 -7.87 -5.35
N THR A 19 -2.07 -8.48 -6.44
CA THR A 19 -0.86 -9.32 -6.39
C THR A 19 0.36 -8.53 -5.93
N GLY A 20 0.54 -7.31 -6.46
CA GLY A 20 1.64 -6.44 -6.07
C GLY A 20 1.58 -6.02 -4.60
N LEU A 21 0.40 -5.64 -4.11
CA LEU A 21 0.17 -5.28 -2.70
C LEU A 21 0.39 -6.47 -1.77
N TYR A 22 -0.13 -7.64 -2.13
CA TYR A 22 0.06 -8.87 -1.37
C TYR A 22 1.54 -9.24 -1.28
N THR A 23 2.25 -9.21 -2.41
CA THR A 23 3.69 -9.51 -2.46
C THR A 23 4.50 -8.54 -1.60
N MET A 24 4.15 -7.26 -1.65
CA MET A 24 4.79 -6.24 -0.80
C MET A 24 4.60 -6.54 0.69
N LEU A 25 3.38 -6.87 1.11
CA LEU A 25 3.11 -7.22 2.51
C LEU A 25 3.89 -8.45 2.94
N ILE A 26 3.89 -9.52 2.15
CA ILE A 26 4.63 -10.75 2.48
C ILE A 26 6.13 -10.45 2.63
N LYS A 27 6.72 -9.70 1.69
CA LYS A 27 8.14 -9.31 1.76
C LYS A 27 8.46 -8.44 2.95
N ALA A 28 7.64 -7.43 3.25
CA ALA A 28 7.83 -6.58 4.42
C ALA A 28 7.79 -7.38 5.73
N HIS A 29 7.05 -8.49 5.74
CA HIS A 29 6.98 -9.44 6.86
C HIS A 29 8.01 -10.58 6.76
N GLY A 30 9.09 -10.40 5.99
CA GLY A 30 10.19 -11.35 5.91
C GLY A 30 9.87 -12.65 5.18
N ASP A 31 8.97 -12.59 4.18
CA ASP A 31 8.47 -13.75 3.40
C ASP A 31 7.79 -14.84 4.26
N LYS A 32 7.28 -14.47 5.44
CA LYS A 32 6.61 -15.37 6.37
C LYS A 32 5.11 -15.17 6.34
N LYS A 33 4.38 -16.28 6.46
CA LYS A 33 2.91 -16.29 6.63
C LYS A 33 2.49 -16.51 8.07
N GLU A 34 3.39 -17.07 8.88
CA GLU A 34 3.19 -17.33 10.31
C GLU A 34 4.33 -16.68 11.09
N PHE A 35 4.01 -16.13 12.26
CA PHE A 35 4.96 -15.40 13.09
C PHE A 35 5.10 -16.09 14.44
N TYR A 36 6.35 -16.29 14.85
CA TYR A 36 6.70 -16.85 16.13
C TYR A 36 7.38 -15.80 17.01
N MET A 37 7.36 -16.01 18.32
CA MET A 37 7.90 -15.06 19.29
C MET A 37 9.38 -14.71 19.07
N PHE A 38 10.14 -15.59 18.44
CA PHE A 38 11.57 -15.41 18.16
C PHE A 38 11.88 -14.90 16.76
N ASP A 39 10.86 -14.63 15.96
CA ASP A 39 11.07 -14.13 14.61
C ASP A 39 11.64 -12.72 14.61
N SER A 40 12.73 -12.54 13.88
CA SER A 40 13.34 -11.23 13.66
C SER A 40 12.68 -10.57 12.44
N LEU A 41 11.79 -9.61 12.69
CA LEU A 41 11.20 -8.77 11.68
C LEU A 41 11.80 -7.37 11.73
N ASP A 42 11.86 -6.71 10.58
CA ASP A 42 12.33 -5.34 10.48
C ASP A 42 11.14 -4.36 10.54
N PRO A 43 10.97 -3.61 11.65
CA PRO A 43 9.87 -2.67 11.77
C PRO A 43 9.90 -1.56 10.73
N GLN A 44 11.09 -1.19 10.20
CA GLN A 44 11.21 -0.18 9.16
C GLN A 44 10.58 -0.64 7.85
N LYS A 45 10.77 -1.90 7.46
CA LYS A 45 10.16 -2.45 6.23
C LYS A 45 8.64 -2.49 6.32
N ILE A 46 8.11 -2.84 7.50
CA ILE A 46 6.67 -2.88 7.75
C ILE A 46 6.09 -1.46 7.70
N TYR A 47 6.76 -0.49 8.33
CA TYR A 47 6.38 0.92 8.25
C TYR A 47 6.41 1.43 6.80
N ASN A 48 7.46 1.12 6.05
CA ASN A 48 7.57 1.51 4.65
C ASN A 48 6.45 0.91 3.78
N ALA A 49 6.06 -0.35 4.05
CA ALA A 49 4.93 -0.98 3.36
C ALA A 49 3.62 -0.22 3.62
N SER A 50 3.37 0.23 4.85
CA SER A 50 2.21 1.05 5.19
C SER A 50 2.21 2.37 4.39
N ARG A 51 3.35 3.06 4.33
CA ARG A 51 3.49 4.29 3.51
C ARG A 51 3.27 4.02 2.03
N ASN A 52 3.70 2.87 1.53
CA ASN A 52 3.46 2.47 0.15
C ASN A 52 1.96 2.24 -0.16
N PHE A 53 1.17 1.78 0.80
CA PHE A 53 -0.29 1.76 0.66
C PHE A 53 -0.88 3.16 0.50
N GLU A 54 -0.39 4.14 1.24
CA GLU A 54 -0.83 5.53 1.06
C GLU A 54 -0.49 6.08 -0.33
N ILE A 55 0.68 5.74 -0.87
CA ILE A 55 1.03 6.09 -2.26
C ILE A 55 0.04 5.47 -3.25
N ILE A 56 -0.32 4.21 -3.06
CA ILE A 56 -1.29 3.54 -3.93
C ILE A 56 -2.65 4.21 -3.85
N VAL A 57 -3.15 4.53 -2.66
CA VAL A 57 -4.41 5.25 -2.47
C VAL A 57 -4.37 6.59 -3.22
N TRP A 58 -3.29 7.34 -3.08
CA TRP A 58 -3.11 8.59 -3.79
C TRP A 58 -3.07 8.41 -5.31
N LYS A 59 -2.33 7.41 -5.81
CA LYS A 59 -2.27 7.12 -7.26
C LYS A 59 -3.62 6.73 -7.82
N LEU A 60 -4.39 5.90 -7.12
CA LEU A 60 -5.74 5.50 -7.53
C LEU A 60 -6.70 6.69 -7.61
N ALA A 61 -6.54 7.66 -6.72
CA ALA A 61 -7.37 8.86 -6.69
C ALA A 61 -6.95 9.92 -7.70
N SER A 62 -5.64 10.05 -7.99
CA SER A 62 -5.09 11.19 -8.73
C SER A 62 -4.62 10.86 -10.15
N LYS A 63 -4.18 9.61 -10.40
CA LYS A 63 -3.68 9.22 -11.72
C LYS A 63 -4.82 8.92 -12.69
N LYS A 64 -4.69 9.46 -13.89
CA LYS A 64 -5.64 9.29 -14.98
C LYS A 64 -4.91 8.85 -16.24
N ASN A 65 -5.63 8.10 -17.09
CA ASN A 65 -5.14 7.67 -18.40
C ASN A 65 -5.17 8.83 -19.41
N GLU A 66 -4.74 8.56 -20.65
CA GLU A 66 -4.73 9.55 -21.74
C GLU A 66 -6.14 10.11 -22.05
N GLU A 67 -7.20 9.36 -21.75
CA GLU A 67 -8.59 9.79 -21.92
C GLU A 67 -9.14 10.55 -20.71
N ASN A 68 -8.28 10.92 -19.75
CA ASN A 68 -8.62 11.60 -18.50
C ASN A 68 -9.58 10.80 -17.58
N GLN A 69 -9.51 9.47 -17.64
CA GLN A 69 -10.28 8.56 -16.81
C GLN A 69 -9.39 7.84 -15.80
N PRO A 70 -9.91 7.45 -14.63
CA PRO A 70 -9.15 6.67 -13.67
C PRO A 70 -8.78 5.30 -14.25
N TYR A 71 -7.58 4.82 -13.92
CA TYR A 71 -7.13 3.48 -14.31
C TYR A 71 -7.94 2.36 -13.69
N LEU A 72 -8.46 2.59 -12.49
CA LEU A 72 -9.31 1.68 -11.73
C LEU A 72 -10.41 2.45 -11.02
N LEU A 73 -11.61 1.90 -11.02
CA LEU A 73 -12.72 2.40 -10.21
C LEU A 73 -12.52 1.92 -8.76
N SER A 74 -11.82 2.73 -7.97
CA SER A 74 -11.54 2.41 -6.57
C SER A 74 -12.55 3.04 -5.61
N ASN A 75 -13.04 4.23 -5.94
CA ASN A 75 -14.05 4.95 -5.19
C ASN A 75 -15.04 5.56 -6.18
N GLU A 76 -16.30 5.27 -6.03
CA GLU A 76 -17.36 5.84 -6.83
C GLU A 76 -18.22 6.74 -5.96
N ILE A 77 -18.24 8.03 -6.29
CA ILE A 77 -19.17 9.00 -5.70
C ILE A 77 -19.91 9.64 -6.85
N ASN A 78 -21.17 9.26 -7.01
CA ASN A 78 -22.07 9.92 -7.95
C ASN A 78 -23.36 10.34 -7.22
N SER A 79 -24.27 11.01 -7.94
CA SER A 79 -25.51 11.53 -7.35
C SER A 79 -26.45 10.46 -6.78
N SER A 80 -26.26 9.20 -7.16
CA SER A 80 -27.13 8.08 -6.76
C SER A 80 -26.44 7.03 -5.88
N GLN A 81 -25.10 6.93 -5.93
CA GLN A 81 -24.34 5.92 -5.19
C GLN A 81 -22.97 6.43 -4.78
N ALA A 82 -22.54 6.06 -3.58
CA ALA A 82 -21.17 6.22 -3.12
C ALA A 82 -20.62 4.87 -2.70
N ASN A 83 -19.50 4.44 -3.31
CA ASN A 83 -18.81 3.22 -2.93
C ASN A 83 -17.39 3.56 -2.49
N LEU A 84 -17.16 3.58 -1.18
CA LEU A 84 -15.87 3.86 -0.54
C LEU A 84 -15.22 2.59 0.04
N SER A 85 -15.57 1.41 -0.48
CA SER A 85 -15.12 0.13 0.05
C SER A 85 -13.60 -0.02 -0.01
N PHE A 86 -12.98 0.38 -1.11
CA PHE A 86 -11.51 0.33 -1.25
C PHE A 86 -10.81 1.23 -0.24
N GLU A 87 -11.25 2.46 -0.10
CA GLU A 87 -10.66 3.41 0.85
C GLU A 87 -10.76 2.91 2.28
N ARG A 88 -11.91 2.36 2.65
CA ARG A 88 -12.14 1.77 3.96
C ARG A 88 -11.20 0.59 4.23
N GLU A 89 -11.05 -0.32 3.29
CA GLU A 89 -10.16 -1.48 3.45
C GLU A 89 -8.68 -1.07 3.46
N PHE A 90 -8.27 -0.15 2.60
CA PHE A 90 -6.91 0.40 2.64
C PHE A 90 -6.63 1.12 3.97
N GLY A 91 -7.57 1.90 4.48
CA GLY A 91 -7.43 2.55 5.79
C GLY A 91 -7.22 1.54 6.93
N LYS A 92 -7.93 0.42 6.92
CA LYS A 92 -7.74 -0.67 7.90
C LYS A 92 -6.35 -1.32 7.76
N ILE A 93 -5.89 -1.57 6.54
CA ILE A 93 -4.57 -2.16 6.29
C ILE A 93 -3.48 -1.22 6.78
N ILE A 94 -3.54 0.06 6.42
CA ILE A 94 -2.59 1.09 6.86
C ILE A 94 -2.54 1.15 8.39
N GLY A 95 -3.68 1.30 9.05
CA GLY A 95 -3.74 1.41 10.50
C GLY A 95 -3.19 0.17 11.23
N ARG A 96 -3.49 -1.04 10.74
CA ARG A 96 -2.97 -2.28 11.32
C ARG A 96 -1.47 -2.44 11.10
N THR A 97 -1.00 -2.10 9.90
CA THR A 97 0.42 -2.21 9.55
C THR A 97 1.25 -1.20 10.33
N ASP A 98 0.77 0.03 10.51
CA ASP A 98 1.41 1.04 11.37
C ASP A 98 1.47 0.60 12.81
N TYR A 99 0.36 0.13 13.36
CA TYR A 99 0.32 -0.36 14.73
C TYR A 99 1.32 -1.51 14.95
N PHE A 100 1.38 -2.44 14.00
CA PHE A 100 2.32 -3.55 14.08
C PHE A 100 3.77 -3.09 13.99
N ALA A 101 4.09 -2.15 13.09
CA ALA A 101 5.44 -1.58 12.97
C ALA A 101 5.89 -0.91 14.26
N PHE A 102 5.04 -0.13 14.91
CA PHE A 102 5.37 0.54 16.18
C PHE A 102 5.50 -0.45 17.33
N THR A 103 4.59 -1.40 17.45
CA THR A 103 4.67 -2.46 18.49
C THR A 103 5.95 -3.27 18.34
N LEU A 104 6.33 -3.61 17.11
CA LEU A 104 7.56 -4.33 16.83
C LEU A 104 8.80 -3.47 17.12
N SER A 105 8.74 -2.17 16.79
CA SER A 105 9.81 -1.21 17.11
C SER A 105 10.06 -1.14 18.61
N GLU A 106 9.02 -1.05 19.42
CA GLU A 106 9.13 -1.05 20.89
C GLU A 106 9.72 -2.38 21.39
N LYS A 107 9.20 -3.51 20.90
CA LYS A 107 9.64 -4.86 21.31
C LYS A 107 11.11 -5.12 20.96
N THR A 108 11.60 -4.62 19.83
CA THR A 108 12.96 -4.86 19.33
C THR A 108 13.93 -3.74 19.69
N GLU A 109 13.47 -2.67 20.35
CA GLU A 109 14.25 -1.46 20.65
C GLU A 109 14.86 -0.81 19.40
N ARG A 110 14.24 -1.03 18.23
CA ARG A 110 14.66 -0.45 16.96
C ARG A 110 13.77 0.73 16.62
N ALA A 111 14.36 1.91 16.53
CA ALA A 111 13.65 3.10 16.11
C ALA A 111 13.22 3.00 14.63
N VAL A 112 11.99 3.38 14.36
CA VAL A 112 11.47 3.55 13.01
C VAL A 112 11.75 4.98 12.55
N THR A 113 12.47 5.14 11.45
CA THR A 113 12.68 6.42 10.82
C THR A 113 11.39 6.82 10.09
N ARG A 114 10.76 7.88 10.56
CA ARG A 114 9.59 8.46 9.89
C ARG A 114 10.04 9.18 8.63
N VAL A 115 9.44 8.83 7.52
CA VAL A 115 9.73 9.44 6.23
C VAL A 115 8.62 10.45 5.92
N ILE A 116 9.01 11.72 5.71
CA ILE A 116 8.12 12.71 5.12
C ILE A 116 8.06 12.40 3.62
N GLN A 117 6.93 11.86 3.21
CA GLN A 117 6.77 11.40 1.85
C GLN A 117 6.09 12.46 1.00
N SER A 118 6.71 12.80 -0.11
CA SER A 118 6.06 13.55 -1.17
C SER A 118 5.28 12.59 -2.05
N PHE A 119 3.96 12.60 -1.95
CA PHE A 119 3.09 11.78 -2.80
C PHE A 119 3.25 12.11 -4.29
N THR A 120 3.68 13.33 -4.61
CA THR A 120 3.86 13.76 -6.00
C THR A 120 4.93 12.97 -6.75
N THR A 121 5.93 12.45 -6.06
CA THR A 121 6.97 11.60 -6.66
C THR A 121 6.45 10.21 -7.01
N GLY A 122 5.49 9.68 -6.24
CA GLY A 122 4.91 8.36 -6.42
C GLY A 122 5.93 7.22 -6.34
N ILE A 123 7.09 7.44 -5.72
CA ILE A 123 8.16 6.47 -5.55
C ILE A 123 7.89 5.63 -4.31
N PHE A 124 7.90 4.31 -4.46
CA PHE A 124 7.71 3.39 -3.34
C PHE A 124 8.96 3.31 -2.46
N LEU A 125 8.74 3.24 -1.15
CA LEU A 125 9.80 3.00 -0.17
C LEU A 125 10.24 1.53 -0.17
N PRO A 126 11.49 1.22 0.20
CA PRO A 126 11.99 -0.14 0.32
C PRO A 126 11.19 -0.98 1.34
N PHE A 127 10.86 -2.18 0.94
CA PHE A 127 10.14 -3.14 1.76
C PHE A 127 10.74 -4.55 1.70
#